data_f8fbb2f63dc757ecb7d6afad0f6627cd
#
_entry.id   f8fbb2f63dc757ecb7d6afad0f6627cd
#
_cell.length_a   1.000
_cell.length_b   1.000
_cell.length_c   1.000
_cell.angle_alpha   90.00
_cell.angle_beta   90.00
_cell.angle_gamma   90.00
#
_symmetry.space_group_name_H-M   'P 1'
#
loop_
_entity.id
_entity.type
_entity.pdbx_description
1 polymer ?
#
loop_
_entity_poly.entity_id
_entity_poly.type
_entity_poly.pdbx_seq_one_letter_code
_entity_poly.pdbx_strand_id
1 'polypeptide(L)'
;KANLERLFPAPENQDTDWQKVAAAVAILKRFCVISGGPGTGKTTTVARLLSLLLELHVGTQPLRIALVAPTGKAAARLQESLRSAKRVLNTEAAIQDAIPEDASTIHRLLGVRRNSTHFRHGPDNLLPLDVLIVDEASMVDIALMTKLVEALPASARLILLGDKDQLASVEAGAVLGDICQEGEGYSEEFAGLVESVIGVSISDKLATGSDVQDAVVVLHHSYRFGADSGIGNLANAVNAGDAMQSLQVLRDPAFADATFSPVGALREFEATIQAEAEAEFRRYFDAVASNVAPDEILETFGRFRFLCAHRTGRYSAQHINQLITDLIKRRRGINARSNWYPGRPVMVVRNDYNVRLFNGDIGVALPDPTHKGRLRVFFQSPDGGLRDLSPIRLPEHETVYAMTVHKSQGSEFDHVSLVLPENISNVSTRELIYTGVTRAKCRVVIHGSESVLSASIRQELNRTSGLQQRLIRHEVNFD
;
A
#
# COMPACT_ATOMS: atom_id res chain seq x y z
N LYS A 1 -18.50 4.82 -25.59
CA LYS A 1 -17.23 4.86 -26.32
C LYS A 1 -16.59 6.25 -26.25
N ALA A 2 -17.28 7.33 -26.67
CA ALA A 2 -16.73 8.69 -26.67
C ALA A 2 -16.20 9.14 -25.28
N ASN A 3 -16.92 8.87 -24.20
CA ASN A 3 -16.48 9.22 -22.84
C ASN A 3 -15.21 8.45 -22.42
N LEU A 4 -15.08 7.17 -22.82
CA LEU A 4 -13.89 6.38 -22.61
C LEU A 4 -12.68 6.93 -23.35
N GLU A 5 -12.84 7.32 -24.62
CA GLU A 5 -11.76 7.90 -25.44
C GLU A 5 -11.29 9.24 -24.89
N ARG A 6 -12.20 10.06 -24.35
CA ARG A 6 -11.87 11.33 -23.72
C ARG A 6 -11.11 11.17 -22.38
N LEU A 7 -11.58 10.24 -21.54
CA LEU A 7 -11.00 10.00 -20.20
C LEU A 7 -9.71 9.18 -20.25
N PHE A 8 -9.57 8.31 -21.26
CA PHE A 8 -8.41 7.45 -21.48
C PHE A 8 -7.87 7.72 -22.89
N PRO A 9 -7.10 8.81 -23.08
CA PRO A 9 -6.49 9.10 -24.38
C PRO A 9 -5.53 7.97 -24.76
N ALA A 10 -5.42 7.71 -26.07
CA ALA A 10 -4.55 6.66 -26.57
C ALA A 10 -3.11 6.89 -26.10
N PRO A 11 -2.41 5.82 -25.63
CA PRO A 11 -1.01 5.92 -25.28
C PRO A 11 -0.17 6.26 -26.52
N GLU A 12 0.94 6.97 -26.31
CA GLU A 12 1.87 7.34 -27.41
C GLU A 12 2.49 6.11 -28.07
N ASN A 13 2.65 5.03 -27.32
CA ASN A 13 3.10 3.73 -27.81
C ASN A 13 1.87 2.89 -28.15
N GLN A 14 1.83 2.23 -29.29
CA GLN A 14 0.70 1.42 -29.78
C GLN A 14 0.31 0.23 -28.85
N ASP A 15 0.70 0.25 -27.58
CA ASP A 15 0.39 -0.76 -26.57
C ASP A 15 -1.05 -0.66 -26.08
N THR A 16 -1.61 -1.78 -25.63
CA THR A 16 -2.94 -1.83 -25.05
C THR A 16 -3.00 -0.99 -23.78
N ASP A 17 -3.90 -0.01 -23.70
CA ASP A 17 -4.16 0.77 -22.49
C ASP A 17 -4.96 -0.06 -21.47
N TRP A 18 -4.25 -0.75 -20.58
CA TRP A 18 -4.84 -1.57 -19.55
C TRP A 18 -5.67 -0.78 -18.52
N GLN A 19 -5.46 0.53 -18.36
CA GLN A 19 -6.32 1.39 -17.54
C GLN A 19 -7.69 1.55 -18.22
N LYS A 20 -7.72 1.70 -19.54
CA LYS A 20 -8.95 1.76 -20.33
C LYS A 20 -9.70 0.42 -20.30
N VAL A 21 -8.97 -0.69 -20.42
CA VAL A 21 -9.54 -2.05 -20.24
C VAL A 21 -10.14 -2.19 -18.85
N ALA A 22 -9.44 -1.79 -17.78
CA ALA A 22 -9.95 -1.85 -16.42
C ALA A 22 -11.24 -1.05 -16.22
N ALA A 23 -11.33 0.14 -16.84
CA ALA A 23 -12.55 0.93 -16.80
C ALA A 23 -13.70 0.25 -17.53
N ALA A 24 -13.44 -0.37 -18.70
CA ALA A 24 -14.45 -1.10 -19.46
C ALA A 24 -14.97 -2.32 -18.67
N VAL A 25 -14.07 -3.14 -18.13
CA VAL A 25 -14.43 -4.30 -17.27
C VAL A 25 -15.25 -3.86 -16.07
N ALA A 26 -14.83 -2.81 -15.37
CA ALA A 26 -15.52 -2.27 -14.20
C ALA A 26 -16.91 -1.71 -14.52
N ILE A 27 -17.20 -1.30 -15.76
CA ILE A 27 -18.54 -0.90 -16.21
C ILE A 27 -19.39 -2.12 -16.58
N LEU A 28 -18.81 -3.10 -17.25
CA LEU A 28 -19.51 -4.28 -17.74
C LEU A 28 -19.86 -5.26 -16.62
N LYS A 29 -18.97 -5.42 -15.64
CA LYS A 29 -19.14 -6.34 -14.49
C LYS A 29 -19.48 -5.56 -13.21
N ARG A 30 -20.29 -6.15 -12.32
CA ARG A 30 -20.55 -5.58 -10.98
C ARG A 30 -19.44 -5.85 -9.98
N PHE A 31 -18.66 -6.89 -10.21
CA PHE A 31 -17.45 -7.21 -9.47
C PHE A 31 -16.27 -7.02 -10.40
N CYS A 32 -15.25 -6.30 -9.94
CA CYS A 32 -14.03 -6.06 -10.71
C CYS A 32 -12.83 -5.98 -9.75
N VAL A 33 -11.74 -6.62 -10.17
CA VAL A 33 -10.43 -6.53 -9.50
C VAL A 33 -9.46 -5.82 -10.43
N ILE A 34 -8.84 -4.74 -9.94
CA ILE A 34 -7.79 -4.03 -10.66
C ILE A 34 -6.50 -4.22 -9.86
N SER A 35 -5.69 -5.18 -10.31
CA SER A 35 -4.39 -5.47 -9.72
C SER A 35 -3.28 -4.72 -10.45
N GLY A 36 -2.23 -4.35 -9.74
CA GLY A 36 -1.05 -3.73 -10.34
C GLY A 36 -0.06 -3.26 -9.29
N GLY A 37 1.20 -3.28 -9.64
CA GLY A 37 2.29 -2.83 -8.79
C GLY A 37 2.21 -1.34 -8.44
N PRO A 38 3.11 -0.85 -7.58
CA PRO A 38 3.21 0.57 -7.27
C PRO A 38 3.53 1.40 -8.52
N GLY A 39 2.85 2.54 -8.66
CA GLY A 39 3.06 3.43 -9.79
C GLY A 39 2.33 3.05 -11.09
N THR A 40 1.51 2.00 -11.11
CA THR A 40 0.73 1.61 -12.30
C THR A 40 -0.50 2.49 -12.56
N GLY A 41 -0.72 3.50 -11.74
CA GLY A 41 -1.81 4.46 -11.93
C GLY A 41 -3.18 4.00 -11.45
N LYS A 42 -3.27 3.02 -10.53
CA LYS A 42 -4.54 2.52 -9.96
C LYS A 42 -5.48 3.65 -9.54
N THR A 43 -5.00 4.61 -8.74
CA THR A 43 -5.83 5.73 -8.25
C THR A 43 -6.28 6.66 -9.37
N THR A 44 -5.44 6.90 -10.37
CA THR A 44 -5.80 7.67 -11.57
C THR A 44 -6.88 6.95 -12.37
N THR A 45 -6.76 5.64 -12.53
CA THR A 45 -7.77 4.78 -13.17
C THR A 45 -9.11 4.87 -12.43
N VAL A 46 -9.08 4.84 -11.10
CA VAL A 46 -10.28 4.99 -10.26
C VAL A 46 -10.93 6.36 -10.45
N ALA A 47 -10.17 7.45 -10.44
CA ALA A 47 -10.71 8.80 -10.63
C ALA A 47 -11.43 8.92 -12.00
N ARG A 48 -10.81 8.40 -13.05
CA ARG A 48 -11.39 8.35 -14.41
C ARG A 48 -12.62 7.44 -14.46
N LEU A 49 -12.58 6.28 -13.82
CA LEU A 49 -13.69 5.34 -13.74
C LEU A 49 -14.88 5.94 -12.97
N LEU A 50 -14.65 6.64 -11.88
CA LEU A 50 -15.70 7.34 -11.14
C LEU A 50 -16.36 8.43 -11.98
N SER A 51 -15.57 9.23 -12.71
CA SER A 51 -16.12 10.19 -13.68
C SER A 51 -17.01 9.50 -14.69
N LEU A 52 -16.54 8.39 -15.26
CA LEU A 52 -17.27 7.62 -16.27
C LEU A 52 -18.58 7.02 -15.72
N LEU A 53 -18.57 6.46 -14.51
CA LEU A 53 -19.77 5.93 -13.84
C LEU A 53 -20.80 7.02 -13.57
N LEU A 54 -20.37 8.21 -13.15
CA LEU A 54 -21.24 9.36 -12.91
C LEU A 54 -21.84 9.89 -14.21
N GLU A 55 -21.06 9.98 -15.29
CA GLU A 55 -21.53 10.41 -16.62
C GLU A 55 -22.51 9.44 -17.27
N LEU A 56 -22.34 8.14 -17.02
CA LEU A 56 -23.22 7.09 -17.54
C LEU A 56 -24.49 6.87 -16.68
N HIS A 57 -24.54 7.49 -15.51
CA HIS A 57 -25.68 7.32 -14.61
C HIS A 57 -26.93 8.03 -15.12
N VAL A 58 -27.97 7.27 -15.43
CA VAL A 58 -29.25 7.77 -15.97
C VAL A 58 -30.31 7.94 -14.88
N GLY A 59 -30.00 7.59 -13.63
CA GLY A 59 -30.95 7.66 -12.52
C GLY A 59 -31.22 9.09 -12.04
N THR A 60 -32.40 9.31 -11.45
CA THR A 60 -32.79 10.61 -10.87
C THR A 60 -32.12 10.88 -9.51
N GLN A 61 -31.67 9.82 -8.83
CA GLN A 61 -30.97 9.93 -7.56
C GLN A 61 -29.45 9.86 -7.78
N PRO A 62 -28.65 10.65 -7.06
CA PRO A 62 -27.19 10.59 -7.19
C PRO A 62 -26.67 9.21 -6.76
N LEU A 63 -25.61 8.73 -7.44
CA LEU A 63 -24.92 7.50 -7.06
C LEU A 63 -24.30 7.62 -5.65
N ARG A 64 -24.59 6.64 -4.81
CA ARG A 64 -24.01 6.53 -3.47
C ARG A 64 -22.72 5.74 -3.55
N ILE A 65 -21.60 6.44 -3.55
CA ILE A 65 -20.26 5.89 -3.74
C ILE A 65 -19.52 5.92 -2.42
N ALA A 66 -18.88 4.82 -2.03
CA ALA A 66 -17.96 4.78 -0.90
C ALA A 66 -16.56 4.34 -1.32
N LEU A 67 -15.56 4.99 -0.72
CA LEU A 67 -14.14 4.70 -0.87
C LEU A 67 -13.60 4.21 0.45
N VAL A 68 -13.00 3.02 0.46
CA VAL A 68 -12.48 2.43 1.70
C VAL A 68 -11.11 1.80 1.52
N ALA A 69 -10.39 1.68 2.64
CA ALA A 69 -9.15 0.93 2.72
C ALA A 69 -9.09 0.15 4.05
N PRO A 70 -8.23 -0.87 4.19
CA PRO A 70 -8.14 -1.66 5.43
C PRO A 70 -7.61 -0.86 6.61
N THR A 71 -6.75 0.15 6.37
CA THR A 71 -6.13 0.96 7.43
C THR A 71 -6.45 2.45 7.27
N GLY A 72 -6.40 3.20 8.38
CA GLY A 72 -6.60 4.66 8.36
C GLY A 72 -5.57 5.39 7.49
N LYS A 73 -4.33 4.94 7.51
CA LYS A 73 -3.25 5.49 6.68
C LYS A 73 -3.49 5.27 5.18
N ALA A 74 -3.89 4.06 4.79
CA ALA A 74 -4.23 3.77 3.40
C ALA A 74 -5.45 4.60 2.94
N ALA A 75 -6.47 4.75 3.80
CA ALA A 75 -7.62 5.59 3.49
C ALA A 75 -7.24 7.08 3.30
N ALA A 76 -6.41 7.64 4.18
CA ALA A 76 -5.92 9.02 4.06
C ALA A 76 -5.12 9.21 2.75
N ARG A 77 -4.27 8.24 2.40
CA ARG A 77 -3.51 8.26 1.15
C ARG A 77 -4.40 8.15 -0.09
N LEU A 78 -5.40 7.28 -0.07
CA LEU A 78 -6.39 7.18 -1.15
C LEU A 78 -7.09 8.53 -1.36
N GLN A 79 -7.51 9.18 -0.27
CA GLN A 79 -8.14 10.49 -0.30
C GLN A 79 -7.24 11.57 -0.93
N GLU A 80 -5.97 11.65 -0.51
CA GLU A 80 -5.01 12.61 -1.05
C GLU A 80 -4.72 12.37 -2.55
N SER A 81 -4.47 11.10 -2.91
CA SER A 81 -4.20 10.71 -4.30
C SER A 81 -5.40 10.97 -5.21
N LEU A 82 -6.61 10.71 -4.71
CA LEU A 82 -7.84 10.97 -5.47
C LEU A 82 -8.10 12.47 -5.65
N ARG A 83 -7.88 13.29 -4.60
CA ARG A 83 -7.95 14.75 -4.72
C ARG A 83 -6.99 15.28 -5.78
N SER A 84 -5.77 14.75 -5.81
CA SER A 84 -4.77 15.14 -6.82
C SER A 84 -5.18 14.70 -8.23
N ALA A 85 -5.66 13.46 -8.38
CA ALA A 85 -6.12 12.94 -9.67
C ALA A 85 -7.37 13.69 -10.18
N LYS A 86 -8.31 14.03 -9.30
CA LYS A 86 -9.55 14.76 -9.60
C LYS A 86 -9.26 16.13 -10.24
N ARG A 87 -8.23 16.84 -9.79
CA ARG A 87 -7.87 18.18 -10.30
C ARG A 87 -7.45 18.19 -11.78
N VAL A 88 -6.94 17.07 -12.28
CA VAL A 88 -6.45 16.93 -13.66
C VAL A 88 -7.40 16.18 -14.58
N LEU A 89 -8.60 15.79 -14.06
CA LEU A 89 -9.61 15.12 -14.88
C LEU A 89 -10.18 16.03 -15.95
N ASN A 90 -10.24 15.54 -17.17
CA ASN A 90 -10.95 16.18 -18.28
C ASN A 90 -12.44 15.79 -18.25
N THR A 91 -13.20 16.45 -17.36
CA THR A 91 -14.65 16.19 -17.18
C THR A 91 -15.37 17.49 -16.79
N GLU A 92 -16.69 17.51 -16.90
CA GLU A 92 -17.52 18.65 -16.49
C GLU A 92 -17.37 18.93 -14.99
N ALA A 93 -17.41 20.22 -14.59
CA ALA A 93 -17.28 20.62 -13.18
C ALA A 93 -18.31 19.92 -12.28
N ALA A 94 -19.56 19.76 -12.72
CA ALA A 94 -20.59 19.09 -11.94
C ALA A 94 -20.27 17.61 -11.67
N ILE A 95 -19.68 16.90 -12.63
CA ILE A 95 -19.22 15.51 -12.46
C ILE A 95 -18.00 15.48 -11.56
N GLN A 96 -17.04 16.42 -11.77
CA GLN A 96 -15.88 16.54 -10.93
C GLN A 96 -16.25 16.76 -9.45
N ASP A 97 -17.22 17.63 -9.17
CA ASP A 97 -17.70 17.88 -7.80
C ASP A 97 -18.42 16.66 -7.20
N ALA A 98 -19.12 15.87 -8.01
CA ALA A 98 -19.83 14.67 -7.57
C ALA A 98 -18.90 13.49 -7.21
N ILE A 99 -17.62 13.50 -7.65
CA ILE A 99 -16.64 12.48 -7.24
C ILE A 99 -16.35 12.64 -5.75
N PRO A 100 -16.60 11.59 -4.90
CA PRO A 100 -16.34 11.67 -3.48
C PRO A 100 -14.84 11.81 -3.20
N GLU A 101 -14.51 12.66 -2.23
CA GLU A 101 -13.12 12.85 -1.78
C GLU A 101 -12.82 12.11 -0.48
N ASP A 102 -13.86 11.83 0.31
CA ASP A 102 -13.69 11.20 1.60
C ASP A 102 -13.49 9.70 1.47
N ALA A 103 -12.41 9.20 2.06
CA ALA A 103 -12.16 7.77 2.21
C ALA A 103 -12.18 7.38 3.69
N SER A 104 -12.60 6.16 3.99
CA SER A 104 -12.66 5.65 5.36
C SER A 104 -12.08 4.23 5.46
N THR A 105 -11.99 3.70 6.69
CA THR A 105 -11.64 2.29 6.84
C THR A 105 -12.86 1.40 6.62
N ILE A 106 -12.62 0.16 6.13
CA ILE A 106 -13.68 -0.86 6.01
C ILE A 106 -14.44 -1.02 7.34
N HIS A 107 -13.72 -1.06 8.44
CA HIS A 107 -14.31 -1.15 9.78
C HIS A 107 -15.27 0.00 10.10
N ARG A 108 -14.90 1.23 9.70
CA ARG A 108 -15.74 2.42 9.91
C ARG A 108 -16.98 2.37 9.03
N LEU A 109 -16.85 1.94 7.78
CA LEU A 109 -17.97 1.77 6.87
C LEU A 109 -18.97 0.74 7.41
N LEU A 110 -18.48 -0.43 7.84
CA LEU A 110 -19.35 -1.48 8.41
C LEU A 110 -19.96 -1.09 9.76
N GLY A 111 -19.40 -0.09 10.44
CA GLY A 111 -19.89 0.42 11.73
C GLY A 111 -19.54 -0.51 12.90
N VAL A 112 -18.36 -0.27 13.49
CA VAL A 112 -17.88 -1.02 14.67
C VAL A 112 -18.82 -0.82 15.86
N ARG A 113 -19.25 -1.92 16.48
CA ARG A 113 -19.99 -1.91 17.76
C ARG A 113 -19.03 -2.13 18.93
N ARG A 114 -19.14 -1.29 19.98
CA ARG A 114 -18.31 -1.46 21.18
C ARG A 114 -18.56 -2.82 21.81
N ASN A 115 -17.48 -3.51 22.17
CA ASN A 115 -17.51 -4.83 22.82
C ASN A 115 -18.24 -5.93 22.03
N SER A 116 -18.25 -5.86 20.71
CA SER A 116 -18.87 -6.87 19.83
C SER A 116 -17.97 -7.18 18.64
N THR A 117 -17.97 -8.42 18.20
CA THR A 117 -17.38 -8.86 16.94
C THR A 117 -18.29 -8.60 15.73
N HIS A 118 -19.53 -8.18 15.97
CA HIS A 118 -20.51 -7.87 14.93
C HIS A 118 -20.46 -6.39 14.57
N PHE A 119 -20.62 -6.12 13.28
CA PHE A 119 -20.76 -4.78 12.73
C PHE A 119 -22.23 -4.30 12.79
N ARG A 120 -22.44 -3.02 12.48
CA ARG A 120 -23.78 -2.44 12.32
C ARG A 120 -24.43 -2.90 11.02
N HIS A 121 -23.62 -2.96 9.94
CA HIS A 121 -24.03 -3.42 8.63
C HIS A 121 -23.62 -4.88 8.42
N GLY A 122 -24.47 -5.64 7.77
CA GLY A 122 -24.35 -7.06 7.49
C GLY A 122 -25.57 -7.53 6.69
N PRO A 123 -25.83 -8.85 6.57
CA PRO A 123 -26.88 -9.39 5.72
C PRO A 123 -28.29 -8.85 6.07
N ASP A 124 -28.57 -8.59 7.35
CA ASP A 124 -29.86 -8.08 7.81
C ASP A 124 -29.98 -6.54 7.74
N ASN A 125 -28.87 -5.82 7.50
CA ASN A 125 -28.84 -4.37 7.42
C ASN A 125 -27.78 -3.94 6.40
N LEU A 126 -28.12 -4.00 5.13
CA LEU A 126 -27.22 -3.71 4.03
C LEU A 126 -26.72 -2.25 4.04
N LEU A 127 -25.56 -2.06 3.46
CA LEU A 127 -25.01 -0.73 3.21
C LEU A 127 -25.86 -0.01 2.14
N PRO A 128 -26.23 1.25 2.35
CA PRO A 128 -26.97 2.01 1.36
C PRO A 128 -26.04 2.54 0.27
N LEU A 129 -25.42 1.65 -0.52
CA LEU A 129 -24.42 1.97 -1.53
C LEU A 129 -24.79 1.41 -2.90
N ASP A 130 -24.36 2.13 -3.94
CA ASP A 130 -24.45 1.72 -5.32
C ASP A 130 -23.07 1.31 -5.88
N VAL A 131 -21.98 1.93 -5.36
CA VAL A 131 -20.60 1.62 -5.74
C VAL A 131 -19.71 1.59 -4.49
N LEU A 132 -18.95 0.54 -4.32
CA LEU A 132 -17.91 0.40 -3.31
C LEU A 132 -16.56 0.18 -3.96
N ILE A 133 -15.59 1.02 -3.61
CA ILE A 133 -14.19 0.88 -4.03
C ILE A 133 -13.36 0.58 -2.78
N VAL A 134 -12.60 -0.52 -2.83
CA VAL A 134 -11.70 -0.97 -1.77
C VAL A 134 -10.27 -0.86 -2.27
N ASP A 135 -9.50 0.05 -1.71
CA ASP A 135 -8.07 0.17 -2.01
C ASP A 135 -7.22 -0.67 -1.04
N GLU A 136 -6.00 -1.03 -1.45
CA GLU A 136 -5.10 -1.93 -0.69
C GLU A 136 -5.79 -3.25 -0.31
N ALA A 137 -6.57 -3.82 -1.23
CA ALA A 137 -7.35 -5.04 -0.99
C ALA A 137 -6.49 -6.28 -0.68
N SER A 138 -5.20 -6.27 -1.03
CA SER A 138 -4.23 -7.31 -0.65
C SER A 138 -4.07 -7.46 0.87
N MET A 139 -4.36 -6.40 1.64
CA MET A 139 -4.30 -6.39 3.11
C MET A 139 -5.61 -6.84 3.78
N VAL A 140 -6.67 -7.11 3.02
CA VAL A 140 -7.97 -7.53 3.56
C VAL A 140 -7.99 -9.03 3.73
N ASP A 141 -8.20 -9.50 4.96
CA ASP A 141 -8.36 -10.92 5.25
C ASP A 141 -9.74 -11.45 4.82
N ILE A 142 -9.86 -12.78 4.74
CA ILE A 142 -11.08 -13.43 4.26
C ILE A 142 -12.29 -13.15 5.16
N ALA A 143 -12.09 -13.04 6.46
CA ALA A 143 -13.19 -12.81 7.41
C ALA A 143 -13.77 -11.39 7.24
N LEU A 144 -12.90 -10.39 7.08
CA LEU A 144 -13.33 -9.00 6.85
C LEU A 144 -13.95 -8.84 5.45
N MET A 145 -13.37 -9.50 4.43
CA MET A 145 -13.93 -9.49 3.06
C MET A 145 -15.31 -10.12 3.03
N THR A 146 -15.51 -11.26 3.69
CA THR A 146 -16.84 -11.91 3.81
C THR A 146 -17.86 -10.95 4.42
N LYS A 147 -17.54 -10.32 5.56
CA LYS A 147 -18.44 -9.36 6.21
C LYS A 147 -18.75 -8.15 5.35
N LEU A 148 -17.79 -7.71 4.53
CA LEU A 148 -17.97 -6.60 3.62
C LEU A 148 -18.93 -6.99 2.48
N VAL A 149 -18.72 -8.15 1.86
CA VAL A 149 -19.58 -8.65 0.77
C VAL A 149 -21.00 -8.94 1.27
N GLU A 150 -21.15 -9.58 2.43
CA GLU A 150 -22.47 -9.83 3.04
C GLU A 150 -23.25 -8.55 3.37
N ALA A 151 -22.55 -7.43 3.61
CA ALA A 151 -23.18 -6.14 3.87
C ALA A 151 -23.55 -5.35 2.61
N LEU A 152 -23.15 -5.81 1.40
CA LEU A 152 -23.42 -5.13 0.14
C LEU A 152 -24.78 -5.56 -0.48
N PRO A 153 -25.57 -4.62 -1.02
CA PRO A 153 -26.71 -4.97 -1.86
C PRO A 153 -26.23 -5.74 -3.10
N ALA A 154 -27.00 -6.73 -3.55
CA ALA A 154 -26.70 -7.50 -4.77
C ALA A 154 -26.64 -6.62 -6.04
N SER A 155 -27.28 -5.45 -6.03
CA SER A 155 -27.22 -4.45 -7.10
C SER A 155 -25.97 -3.59 -7.07
N ALA A 156 -25.23 -3.54 -5.95
CA ALA A 156 -24.06 -2.69 -5.80
C ALA A 156 -22.88 -3.21 -6.64
N ARG A 157 -22.03 -2.28 -7.06
CA ARG A 157 -20.78 -2.56 -7.75
C ARG A 157 -19.63 -2.59 -6.72
N LEU A 158 -18.84 -3.66 -6.74
CA LEU A 158 -17.66 -3.83 -5.91
C LEU A 158 -16.40 -3.80 -6.78
N ILE A 159 -15.50 -2.86 -6.51
CA ILE A 159 -14.22 -2.72 -7.20
C ILE A 159 -13.11 -2.86 -6.18
N LEU A 160 -12.27 -3.89 -6.33
CA LEU A 160 -11.11 -4.15 -5.50
C LEU A 160 -9.85 -3.65 -6.20
N LEU A 161 -9.08 -2.82 -5.51
CA LEU A 161 -7.78 -2.33 -5.96
C LEU A 161 -6.70 -2.91 -5.06
N GLY A 162 -5.61 -3.36 -5.66
CA GLY A 162 -4.50 -3.87 -4.88
C GLY A 162 -3.34 -4.27 -5.76
N ASP A 163 -2.45 -5.04 -5.19
CA ASP A 163 -1.30 -5.61 -5.86
C ASP A 163 -1.22 -7.08 -5.45
N LYS A 164 -1.43 -7.98 -6.40
CA LYS A 164 -1.47 -9.44 -6.16
C LYS A 164 -0.12 -10.00 -5.67
N ASP A 165 0.96 -9.29 -6.00
CA ASP A 165 2.32 -9.70 -5.71
C ASP A 165 2.86 -9.12 -4.38
N GLN A 166 2.12 -8.20 -3.74
CA GLN A 166 2.46 -7.70 -2.41
C GLN A 166 2.09 -8.69 -1.30
N LEU A 167 2.72 -8.47 -0.13
CA LEU A 167 2.37 -9.21 1.08
C LEU A 167 0.86 -9.18 1.34
N ALA A 168 0.30 -10.37 1.49
CA ALA A 168 -1.08 -10.54 1.92
C ALA A 168 -1.29 -10.09 3.38
N SER A 169 -2.55 -10.06 3.82
CA SER A 169 -2.93 -9.76 5.20
C SER A 169 -2.17 -10.65 6.20
N VAL A 170 -1.96 -10.15 7.42
CA VAL A 170 -1.33 -10.95 8.51
C VAL A 170 -2.26 -12.08 8.95
N GLU A 171 -3.57 -11.84 8.92
CA GLU A 171 -4.60 -12.83 9.21
C GLU A 171 -4.73 -13.85 8.07
N ALA A 172 -5.49 -14.92 8.31
CA ALA A 172 -5.63 -16.03 7.37
C ALA A 172 -6.28 -15.60 6.04
N GLY A 173 -5.68 -16.02 4.92
CA GLY A 173 -6.19 -15.87 3.56
C GLY A 173 -5.53 -14.74 2.77
N ALA A 174 -5.23 -15.01 1.51
CA ALA A 174 -4.72 -14.06 0.53
C ALA A 174 -5.81 -13.78 -0.52
N VAL A 175 -6.93 -13.19 -0.09
CA VAL A 175 -8.16 -13.07 -0.91
C VAL A 175 -7.89 -12.51 -2.31
N LEU A 176 -7.15 -11.40 -2.39
CA LEU A 176 -6.82 -10.79 -3.68
C LEU A 176 -5.91 -11.69 -4.52
N GLY A 177 -4.89 -12.28 -3.90
CA GLY A 177 -4.00 -13.25 -4.55
C GLY A 177 -4.76 -14.45 -5.07
N ASP A 178 -5.62 -15.06 -4.25
CA ASP A 178 -6.41 -16.24 -4.62
C ASP A 178 -7.36 -15.96 -5.80
N ILE A 179 -7.99 -14.76 -5.83
CA ILE A 179 -8.85 -14.35 -6.97
C ILE A 179 -8.00 -14.14 -8.24
N CYS A 180 -6.79 -13.61 -8.13
CA CYS A 180 -5.92 -13.33 -9.26
C CYS A 180 -5.08 -14.54 -9.71
N GLN A 181 -5.06 -15.66 -8.97
CA GLN A 181 -4.22 -16.83 -9.27
C GLN A 181 -4.67 -17.63 -10.50
N GLU A 182 -5.92 -17.52 -10.93
CA GLU A 182 -6.42 -18.20 -12.13
C GLU A 182 -5.77 -17.71 -13.43
N GLY A 183 -4.83 -16.76 -13.33
CA GLY A 183 -4.07 -16.22 -14.45
C GLY A 183 -4.72 -14.99 -15.08
N GLU A 184 -4.00 -14.45 -16.06
CA GLU A 184 -4.47 -13.32 -16.86
C GLU A 184 -5.14 -13.87 -18.11
N GLY A 185 -6.33 -13.38 -18.42
CA GLY A 185 -7.02 -13.73 -19.64
C GLY A 185 -8.52 -13.53 -19.53
N TYR A 186 -9.19 -13.63 -20.65
CA TYR A 186 -10.64 -13.41 -20.75
C TYR A 186 -11.27 -14.54 -21.57
N SER A 187 -12.53 -14.86 -21.30
CA SER A 187 -13.32 -15.69 -22.18
C SER A 187 -13.45 -15.00 -23.55
N GLU A 188 -13.59 -15.79 -24.63
CA GLU A 188 -13.70 -15.25 -25.98
C GLU A 188 -14.90 -14.31 -26.12
N GLU A 189 -16.03 -14.67 -25.51
CA GLU A 189 -17.25 -13.86 -25.52
C GLU A 189 -17.02 -12.51 -24.80
N PHE A 190 -16.40 -12.53 -23.62
CA PHE A 190 -16.15 -11.31 -22.85
C PHE A 190 -15.08 -10.44 -23.49
N ALA A 191 -14.02 -11.03 -24.06
CA ALA A 191 -13.01 -10.31 -24.82
C ALA A 191 -13.64 -9.55 -26.00
N GLY A 192 -14.50 -10.20 -26.79
CA GLY A 192 -15.22 -9.55 -27.88
C GLY A 192 -16.12 -8.40 -27.40
N LEU A 193 -16.78 -8.55 -26.24
CA LEU A 193 -17.55 -7.48 -25.62
C LEU A 193 -16.69 -6.28 -25.23
N VAL A 194 -15.57 -6.52 -24.56
CA VAL A 194 -14.60 -5.48 -24.16
C VAL A 194 -14.05 -4.78 -25.39
N GLU A 195 -13.62 -5.52 -26.42
CA GLU A 195 -13.13 -4.97 -27.68
C GLU A 195 -14.15 -4.06 -28.37
N SER A 196 -15.42 -4.43 -28.36
CA SER A 196 -16.51 -3.60 -28.89
C SER A 196 -16.63 -2.24 -28.20
N VAL A 197 -16.32 -2.19 -26.90
CA VAL A 197 -16.40 -1.00 -26.05
C VAL A 197 -15.15 -0.13 -26.21
N ILE A 198 -13.95 -0.73 -26.11
CA ILE A 198 -12.69 0.02 -26.13
C ILE A 198 -12.14 0.30 -27.53
N GLY A 199 -12.54 -0.51 -28.53
CA GLY A 199 -12.11 -0.40 -29.93
C GLY A 199 -10.69 -0.90 -30.19
N VAL A 200 -10.11 -1.70 -29.29
CA VAL A 200 -8.77 -2.30 -29.41
C VAL A 200 -8.89 -3.79 -29.08
N SER A 201 -8.22 -4.65 -29.87
CA SER A 201 -8.22 -6.09 -29.61
C SER A 201 -7.41 -6.46 -28.39
N ILE A 202 -7.96 -7.39 -27.59
CA ILE A 202 -7.31 -8.04 -26.44
C ILE A 202 -7.26 -9.56 -26.63
N SER A 203 -7.37 -10.02 -27.86
CA SER A 203 -7.42 -11.44 -28.23
C SER A 203 -6.12 -12.23 -27.92
N ASP A 204 -5.00 -11.56 -27.69
CA ASP A 204 -3.76 -12.16 -27.19
C ASP A 204 -3.85 -12.62 -25.72
N LYS A 205 -4.91 -12.21 -25.01
CA LYS A 205 -5.19 -12.57 -23.63
C LYS A 205 -6.41 -13.50 -23.48
N LEU A 206 -6.71 -14.28 -24.50
CA LEU A 206 -7.78 -15.29 -24.40
C LEU A 206 -7.34 -16.44 -23.49
N ALA A 207 -8.26 -16.87 -22.64
CA ALA A 207 -8.07 -18.03 -21.78
C ALA A 207 -9.40 -18.79 -21.66
N THR A 208 -9.32 -20.06 -21.30
CA THR A 208 -10.50 -20.86 -20.89
C THR A 208 -10.85 -20.43 -19.47
N GLY A 209 -11.49 -19.29 -19.37
CA GLY A 209 -11.63 -18.62 -18.08
C GLY A 209 -12.99 -18.78 -17.44
N SER A 210 -12.99 -18.63 -16.14
CA SER A 210 -14.15 -18.52 -15.29
C SER A 210 -14.76 -17.11 -15.35
N ASP A 211 -16.01 -16.96 -14.95
CA ASP A 211 -16.67 -15.66 -14.77
C ASP A 211 -15.89 -14.70 -13.86
N VAL A 212 -15.09 -15.25 -12.93
CA VAL A 212 -14.22 -14.49 -12.03
C VAL A 212 -13.00 -13.96 -12.77
N GLN A 213 -12.40 -14.74 -13.67
CA GLN A 213 -11.25 -14.33 -14.48
C GLN A 213 -11.61 -13.15 -15.38
N ASP A 214 -12.78 -13.13 -15.99
CA ASP A 214 -13.31 -12.01 -16.76
C ASP A 214 -13.47 -10.70 -15.95
N ALA A 215 -13.41 -10.78 -14.63
CA ALA A 215 -13.53 -9.64 -13.74
C ALA A 215 -12.16 -9.11 -13.23
N VAL A 216 -11.04 -9.76 -13.62
CA VAL A 216 -9.69 -9.39 -13.14
C VAL A 216 -8.92 -8.68 -14.24
N VAL A 217 -8.36 -7.51 -13.92
CA VAL A 217 -7.48 -6.75 -14.83
C VAL A 217 -6.16 -6.49 -14.14
N VAL A 218 -5.07 -6.77 -14.83
CA VAL A 218 -3.70 -6.52 -14.32
C VAL A 218 -3.08 -5.35 -15.09
N LEU A 219 -2.65 -4.33 -14.35
CA LEU A 219 -1.95 -3.17 -14.88
C LEU A 219 -0.44 -3.45 -14.90
N HIS A 220 0.14 -3.60 -16.07
CA HIS A 220 1.55 -3.97 -16.24
C HIS A 220 2.49 -2.77 -16.26
N HIS A 221 2.06 -1.64 -16.85
CA HIS A 221 2.92 -0.47 -17.03
C HIS A 221 3.05 0.34 -15.75
N SER A 222 4.28 0.52 -15.27
CA SER A 222 4.58 1.41 -14.15
C SER A 222 5.02 2.78 -14.66
N TYR A 223 4.29 3.83 -14.27
CA TYR A 223 4.66 5.23 -14.54
C TYR A 223 5.70 5.76 -13.55
N ARG A 224 6.00 5.00 -12.50
CA ARG A 224 6.99 5.39 -11.48
C ARG A 224 8.37 4.85 -11.82
N PHE A 225 8.43 3.63 -12.29
CA PHE A 225 9.68 2.92 -12.57
C PHE A 225 9.80 2.72 -14.07
N GLY A 226 10.63 3.56 -14.73
CA GLY A 226 10.96 3.40 -16.14
C GLY A 226 11.88 2.20 -16.39
N ALA A 227 12.20 1.95 -17.65
CA ALA A 227 13.10 0.88 -18.05
C ALA A 227 14.51 0.99 -17.41
N ASP A 228 14.94 2.22 -17.11
CA ASP A 228 16.25 2.51 -16.50
C ASP A 228 16.23 2.44 -14.97
N SER A 229 15.08 2.13 -14.34
CA SER A 229 14.98 2.02 -12.88
C SER A 229 15.46 0.66 -12.40
N GLY A 230 16.49 0.65 -11.57
CA GLY A 230 16.94 -0.55 -10.87
C GLY A 230 15.89 -1.09 -9.92
N ILE A 231 15.10 -0.22 -9.24
CA ILE A 231 13.98 -0.63 -8.39
C ILE A 231 12.93 -1.39 -9.20
N GLY A 232 12.57 -0.90 -10.40
CA GLY A 232 11.59 -1.54 -11.28
C GLY A 232 12.10 -2.89 -11.80
N ASN A 233 13.33 -2.92 -12.30
CA ASN A 233 13.97 -4.15 -12.79
C ASN A 233 14.14 -5.20 -11.67
N LEU A 234 14.52 -4.77 -10.46
CA LEU A 234 14.62 -5.64 -9.30
C LEU A 234 13.24 -6.19 -8.89
N ALA A 235 12.21 -5.35 -8.85
CA ALA A 235 10.86 -5.77 -8.51
C ALA A 235 10.33 -6.83 -9.50
N ASN A 236 10.57 -6.65 -10.80
CA ASN A 236 10.19 -7.61 -11.83
C ASN A 236 10.94 -8.95 -11.68
N ALA A 237 12.27 -8.91 -11.45
CA ALA A 237 13.08 -10.10 -11.25
C ALA A 237 12.66 -10.86 -9.97
N VAL A 238 12.36 -10.13 -8.89
CA VAL A 238 11.85 -10.71 -7.64
C VAL A 238 10.51 -11.40 -7.89
N ASN A 239 9.56 -10.76 -8.57
CA ASN A 239 8.25 -11.35 -8.86
C ASN A 239 8.35 -12.60 -9.77
N ALA A 240 9.30 -12.59 -10.69
CA ALA A 240 9.60 -13.78 -11.52
C ALA A 240 10.27 -14.93 -10.74
N GLY A 241 10.67 -14.71 -9.47
CA GLY A 241 11.43 -15.68 -8.68
C GLY A 241 12.88 -15.84 -9.15
N ASP A 242 13.34 -14.94 -10.02
CA ASP A 242 14.70 -14.99 -10.58
C ASP A 242 15.70 -14.30 -9.64
N ALA A 243 16.25 -15.12 -8.72
CA ALA A 243 17.26 -14.67 -7.79
C ALA A 243 18.58 -14.27 -8.47
N MET A 244 18.90 -14.87 -9.63
CA MET A 244 20.14 -14.56 -10.36
C MET A 244 20.01 -13.19 -11.00
N GLN A 245 18.94 -12.93 -11.72
CA GLN A 245 18.65 -11.63 -12.32
C GLN A 245 18.56 -10.54 -11.25
N SER A 246 17.94 -10.82 -10.11
CA SER A 246 17.85 -9.88 -8.99
C SER A 246 19.24 -9.47 -8.47
N LEU A 247 20.17 -10.43 -8.32
CA LEU A 247 21.54 -10.12 -7.91
C LEU A 247 22.31 -9.37 -8.99
N GLN A 248 22.07 -9.65 -10.28
CA GLN A 248 22.67 -8.90 -11.38
C GLN A 248 22.26 -7.44 -11.34
N VAL A 249 20.96 -7.14 -11.20
CA VAL A 249 20.46 -5.77 -11.07
C VAL A 249 21.10 -5.04 -9.90
N LEU A 250 21.19 -5.69 -8.72
CA LEU A 250 21.78 -5.10 -7.52
C LEU A 250 23.30 -4.85 -7.61
N ARG A 251 24.00 -5.49 -8.54
CA ARG A 251 25.43 -5.35 -8.76
C ARG A 251 25.77 -4.45 -9.94
N ASP A 252 24.80 -4.16 -10.79
CA ASP A 252 25.01 -3.36 -11.99
C ASP A 252 25.12 -1.87 -11.63
N PRO A 253 26.27 -1.22 -11.89
CA PRO A 253 26.45 0.20 -11.60
C PRO A 253 25.53 1.11 -12.40
N ALA A 254 24.89 0.62 -13.48
CA ALA A 254 23.88 1.35 -14.22
C ALA A 254 22.63 1.62 -13.37
N PHE A 255 22.34 0.78 -12.39
CA PHE A 255 21.19 0.90 -11.50
C PHE A 255 21.59 1.45 -10.12
N ALA A 256 21.95 2.74 -10.08
CA ALA A 256 22.36 3.39 -8.84
C ALA A 256 21.25 3.52 -7.76
N ASP A 257 19.99 3.34 -8.15
CA ASP A 257 18.79 3.40 -7.30
C ASP A 257 18.48 2.09 -6.56
N ALA A 258 19.13 0.96 -6.90
CA ALA A 258 18.98 -0.33 -6.24
C ALA A 258 20.35 -0.97 -5.96
N THR A 259 20.73 -1.08 -4.69
CA THR A 259 22.06 -1.55 -4.31
C THR A 259 22.01 -2.63 -3.23
N PHE A 260 23.04 -3.49 -3.21
CA PHE A 260 23.22 -4.52 -2.19
C PHE A 260 24.36 -4.17 -1.25
N SER A 261 24.12 -4.27 0.05
CA SER A 261 25.13 -4.10 1.11
C SER A 261 25.29 -5.43 1.85
N PRO A 262 26.36 -6.19 1.56
CA PRO A 262 26.58 -7.45 2.23
C PRO A 262 26.80 -7.22 3.75
N VAL A 263 26.15 -8.06 4.55
CA VAL A 263 26.25 -8.02 6.00
C VAL A 263 27.25 -9.06 6.46
N GLY A 264 28.31 -8.60 7.16
CA GLY A 264 29.30 -9.41 7.83
C GLY A 264 28.93 -9.73 9.28
N ALA A 265 29.92 -9.63 10.17
CA ALA A 265 29.68 -9.80 11.61
C ALA A 265 28.72 -8.75 12.18
N LEU A 266 28.01 -9.08 13.27
CA LEU A 266 27.00 -8.20 13.89
C LEU A 266 27.54 -6.78 14.15
N ARG A 267 28.79 -6.65 14.61
CA ARG A 267 29.39 -5.33 14.86
C ARG A 267 29.57 -4.49 13.58
N GLU A 268 29.89 -5.12 12.47
CA GLU A 268 30.01 -4.44 11.16
C GLU A 268 28.63 -3.98 10.68
N PHE A 269 27.62 -4.83 10.83
CA PHE A 269 26.24 -4.47 10.55
C PHE A 269 25.81 -3.27 11.39
N GLU A 270 26.00 -3.30 12.72
CA GLU A 270 25.63 -2.20 13.61
C GLU A 270 26.32 -0.89 13.22
N ALA A 271 27.62 -0.94 12.86
CA ALA A 271 28.36 0.23 12.40
C ALA A 271 27.80 0.77 11.05
N THR A 272 27.49 -0.12 10.12
CA THR A 272 26.88 0.25 8.84
C THR A 272 25.53 0.93 9.03
N ILE A 273 24.64 0.33 9.83
CA ILE A 273 23.32 0.91 10.12
C ILE A 273 23.43 2.26 10.83
N GLN A 274 24.38 2.42 11.78
CA GLN A 274 24.59 3.70 12.44
C GLN A 274 25.09 4.78 11.48
N ALA A 275 26.04 4.46 10.61
CA ALA A 275 26.56 5.38 9.60
C ALA A 275 25.48 5.81 8.60
N GLU A 276 24.68 4.86 8.13
CA GLU A 276 23.56 5.11 7.23
C GLU A 276 22.46 5.94 7.90
N ALA A 277 22.09 5.62 9.14
CA ALA A 277 21.13 6.40 9.91
C ALA A 277 21.60 7.85 10.12
N GLU A 278 22.90 8.07 10.38
CA GLU A 278 23.48 9.42 10.48
C GLU A 278 23.38 10.19 9.16
N ALA A 279 23.60 9.53 8.02
CA ALA A 279 23.54 10.15 6.71
C ALA A 279 22.09 10.48 6.31
N GLU A 280 21.20 9.50 6.39
CA GLU A 280 19.81 9.60 5.91
C GLU A 280 18.94 10.48 6.82
N PHE A 281 19.10 10.39 8.15
CA PHE A 281 18.37 11.24 9.10
C PHE A 281 19.06 12.56 9.41
N ARG A 282 20.17 12.93 8.75
CA ARG A 282 20.88 14.19 9.00
C ARG A 282 19.97 15.40 8.89
N ARG A 283 19.27 15.53 7.74
CA ARG A 283 18.34 16.65 7.50
C ARG A 283 17.24 16.73 8.53
N TYR A 284 16.71 15.58 8.92
CA TYR A 284 15.69 15.48 9.97
C TYR A 284 16.24 15.99 11.32
N PHE A 285 17.43 15.56 11.71
CA PHE A 285 18.01 15.98 12.97
C PHE A 285 18.41 17.45 12.97
N ASP A 286 18.84 17.98 11.84
CA ASP A 286 19.15 19.40 11.66
C ASP A 286 17.88 20.24 11.76
N ALA A 287 16.78 19.82 11.15
CA ALA A 287 15.49 20.48 11.24
C ALA A 287 14.95 20.51 12.69
N VAL A 288 15.08 19.39 13.41
CA VAL A 288 14.73 19.33 14.86
C VAL A 288 15.61 20.27 15.69
N ALA A 289 16.92 20.35 15.41
CA ALA A 289 17.84 21.21 16.13
C ALA A 289 17.58 22.72 15.87
N SER A 290 17.15 23.04 14.65
CA SER A 290 16.83 24.40 14.21
C SER A 290 15.41 24.83 14.58
N ASN A 291 14.63 23.98 15.26
CA ASN A 291 13.21 24.22 15.61
C ASN A 291 12.36 24.65 14.41
N VAL A 292 12.55 23.97 13.28
CA VAL A 292 11.72 24.13 12.08
C VAL A 292 10.26 23.73 12.40
N ALA A 293 9.32 24.17 11.60
CA ALA A 293 7.90 23.86 11.78
C ALA A 293 7.63 22.34 11.85
N PRO A 294 6.74 21.87 12.75
CA PRO A 294 6.54 20.45 12.99
C PRO A 294 6.08 19.65 11.76
N ASP A 295 5.35 20.25 10.83
CA ASP A 295 4.91 19.65 9.56
C ASP A 295 6.11 19.37 8.64
N GLU A 296 7.05 20.30 8.51
CA GLU A 296 8.27 20.12 7.73
C GLU A 296 9.19 19.06 8.36
N ILE A 297 9.25 18.99 9.70
CA ILE A 297 9.97 17.92 10.42
C ILE A 297 9.35 16.55 10.13
N LEU A 298 8.01 16.45 10.17
CA LEU A 298 7.28 15.21 9.85
C LEU A 298 7.51 14.78 8.40
N GLU A 299 7.45 15.72 7.45
CA GLU A 299 7.74 15.45 6.05
C GLU A 299 9.17 14.95 5.85
N THR A 300 10.15 15.65 6.44
CA THR A 300 11.56 15.26 6.34
C THR A 300 11.81 13.88 6.95
N PHE A 301 11.17 13.56 8.09
CA PHE A 301 11.22 12.23 8.69
C PHE A 301 10.59 11.17 7.80
N GLY A 302 9.55 11.53 7.04
CA GLY A 302 8.83 10.64 6.13
C GLY A 302 9.63 10.17 4.91
N ARG A 303 10.78 10.78 4.60
CA ARG A 303 11.55 10.48 3.38
C ARG A 303 12.32 9.17 3.42
N PHE A 304 12.77 8.74 4.61
CA PHE A 304 13.60 7.54 4.76
C PHE A 304 13.05 6.58 5.81
N ARG A 305 13.27 5.27 5.58
CA ARG A 305 12.88 4.23 6.53
C ARG A 305 13.76 2.98 6.44
N PHE A 306 14.15 2.44 7.62
CA PHE A 306 14.61 1.06 7.70
C PHE A 306 13.41 0.12 7.72
N LEU A 307 13.38 -0.86 6.82
CA LEU A 307 12.36 -1.91 6.75
C LEU A 307 13.01 -3.24 7.09
N CYS A 308 12.42 -3.99 8.01
CA CYS A 308 12.97 -5.26 8.47
C CYS A 308 11.98 -6.40 8.23
N ALA A 309 12.49 -7.60 7.97
CA ALA A 309 11.65 -8.80 7.91
C ALA A 309 11.03 -9.11 9.28
N HIS A 310 11.78 -8.91 10.36
CA HIS A 310 11.39 -9.27 11.73
C HIS A 310 11.22 -8.07 12.66
N ARG A 311 10.32 -8.21 13.64
CA ARG A 311 10.13 -7.23 14.71
C ARG A 311 11.23 -7.29 15.76
N THR A 312 11.63 -8.52 16.16
CA THR A 312 12.58 -8.80 17.26
C THR A 312 13.75 -9.63 16.76
N GLY A 313 14.87 -9.59 17.47
CA GLY A 313 16.11 -10.30 17.12
C GLY A 313 17.24 -9.36 16.71
N ARG A 314 18.37 -9.89 16.25
CA ARG A 314 19.60 -9.12 15.95
C ARG A 314 19.46 -8.21 14.73
N TYR A 315 18.77 -8.66 13.67
CA TYR A 315 18.55 -7.93 12.41
C TYR A 315 17.08 -7.50 12.33
N SER A 316 16.61 -6.75 13.33
CA SER A 316 15.20 -6.47 13.51
C SER A 316 14.89 -4.99 13.67
N ALA A 317 13.64 -4.64 13.49
CA ALA A 317 13.18 -3.27 13.68
C ALA A 317 13.44 -2.76 15.12
N GLN A 318 13.22 -3.60 16.12
CA GLN A 318 13.45 -3.23 17.52
C GLN A 318 14.93 -2.96 17.81
N HIS A 319 15.82 -3.81 17.30
CA HIS A 319 17.28 -3.63 17.51
C HIS A 319 17.79 -2.36 16.81
N ILE A 320 17.38 -2.12 15.56
CA ILE A 320 17.77 -0.91 14.82
C ILE A 320 17.23 0.35 15.51
N ASN A 321 15.99 0.34 15.96
CA ASN A 321 15.42 1.45 16.73
C ASN A 321 16.22 1.75 17.99
N GLN A 322 16.70 0.72 18.70
CA GLN A 322 17.54 0.88 19.87
C GLN A 322 18.93 1.44 19.50
N LEU A 323 19.58 0.89 18.46
CA LEU A 323 20.87 1.36 17.97
C LEU A 323 20.84 2.86 17.63
N ILE A 324 19.83 3.29 16.88
CA ILE A 324 19.67 4.69 16.48
C ILE A 324 19.35 5.57 17.68
N THR A 325 18.49 5.12 18.58
CA THR A 325 18.16 5.84 19.81
C THR A 325 19.40 6.09 20.67
N ASP A 326 20.23 5.07 20.85
CA ASP A 326 21.46 5.17 21.65
C ASP A 326 22.52 6.05 20.98
N LEU A 327 22.63 5.98 19.65
CA LEU A 327 23.47 6.87 18.86
C LEU A 327 23.09 8.34 19.08
N ILE A 328 21.80 8.67 18.96
CA ILE A 328 21.29 10.04 19.10
C ILE A 328 21.50 10.55 20.54
N LYS A 329 21.18 9.73 21.53
CA LYS A 329 21.36 10.11 22.94
C LYS A 329 22.82 10.42 23.24
N ARG A 330 23.73 9.59 22.76
CA ARG A 330 25.20 9.84 22.91
C ARG A 330 25.63 11.13 22.21
N ARG A 331 25.23 11.34 20.96
CA ARG A 331 25.62 12.51 20.16
C ARG A 331 25.10 13.83 20.74
N ARG A 332 23.92 13.82 21.35
CA ARG A 332 23.25 15.02 21.85
C ARG A 332 23.36 15.20 23.36
N GLY A 333 24.15 14.36 24.07
CA GLY A 333 24.29 14.42 25.53
C GLY A 333 22.96 14.21 26.27
N ILE A 334 22.01 13.47 25.68
CA ILE A 334 20.72 13.18 26.30
C ILE A 334 20.90 12.06 27.32
N ASN A 335 20.25 12.24 28.49
CA ASN A 335 20.32 11.21 29.53
C ASN A 335 19.82 9.85 28.98
N ALA A 336 20.67 8.82 29.11
CA ALA A 336 20.38 7.48 28.60
C ALA A 336 19.06 6.90 29.14
N ARG A 337 18.65 7.27 30.37
CA ARG A 337 17.40 6.82 30.99
C ARG A 337 16.16 7.57 30.52
N SER A 338 16.31 8.69 29.82
CA SER A 338 15.16 9.44 29.30
C SER A 338 14.50 8.66 28.15
N ASN A 339 13.22 8.34 28.28
CA ASN A 339 12.43 7.73 27.21
C ASN A 339 11.97 8.78 26.18
N TRP A 340 11.94 10.06 26.57
CA TRP A 340 11.50 11.15 25.72
C TRP A 340 12.63 12.13 25.47
N TYR A 341 12.79 12.49 24.19
CA TYR A 341 13.78 13.46 23.75
C TYR A 341 13.29 14.20 22.48
N PRO A 342 13.76 15.42 22.23
CA PRO A 342 13.42 16.15 21.01
C PRO A 342 13.82 15.37 19.75
N GLY A 343 12.88 15.19 18.83
CA GLY A 343 13.09 14.40 17.63
C GLY A 343 12.93 12.88 17.84
N ARG A 344 12.30 12.41 18.92
CA ARG A 344 11.91 11.00 19.00
C ARG A 344 10.70 10.74 18.11
N PRO A 345 10.82 9.93 17.05
CA PRO A 345 9.68 9.52 16.26
C PRO A 345 8.98 8.36 16.95
N VAL A 346 7.66 8.39 16.95
CA VAL A 346 6.83 7.32 17.51
C VAL A 346 5.76 6.90 16.51
N MET A 347 5.41 5.62 16.53
CA MET A 347 4.29 5.07 15.79
C MET A 347 3.28 4.49 16.76
N VAL A 348 2.02 4.84 16.59
CA VAL A 348 0.89 4.29 17.33
C VAL A 348 0.70 2.84 16.90
N VAL A 349 0.54 1.91 17.87
CA VAL A 349 0.35 0.49 17.58
C VAL A 349 -1.05 -0.02 17.93
N ARG A 350 -1.89 0.83 18.51
CA ARG A 350 -3.28 0.52 18.85
C ARG A 350 -4.18 1.72 18.62
N ASN A 351 -5.34 1.48 17.98
CA ASN A 351 -6.34 2.53 17.76
C ASN A 351 -6.86 3.11 19.07
N ASP A 352 -6.91 4.44 19.15
CA ASP A 352 -7.59 5.18 20.23
C ASP A 352 -8.51 6.23 19.62
N TYR A 353 -9.81 5.94 19.67
CA TYR A 353 -10.86 6.80 19.11
C TYR A 353 -11.07 8.09 19.90
N ASN A 354 -10.70 8.14 21.20
CA ASN A 354 -10.87 9.33 22.03
C ASN A 354 -9.88 10.43 21.63
N VAL A 355 -8.66 10.04 21.31
CA VAL A 355 -7.64 10.96 20.81
C VAL A 355 -7.51 10.94 19.28
N ARG A 356 -8.35 10.14 18.59
CA ARG A 356 -8.38 9.98 17.13
C ARG A 356 -7.01 9.65 16.54
N LEU A 357 -6.26 8.78 17.21
CA LEU A 357 -5.03 8.20 16.70
C LEU A 357 -5.24 6.74 16.38
N PHE A 358 -4.69 6.32 15.26
CA PHE A 358 -4.88 4.99 14.70
C PHE A 358 -3.57 4.23 14.57
N ASN A 359 -3.65 2.93 14.53
CA ASN A 359 -2.49 2.08 14.30
C ASN A 359 -1.78 2.48 13.00
N GLY A 360 -0.47 2.72 13.09
CA GLY A 360 0.35 3.20 11.98
C GLY A 360 0.55 4.72 11.93
N ASP A 361 -0.20 5.52 12.71
CA ASP A 361 0.02 6.96 12.78
C ASP A 361 1.42 7.25 13.35
N ILE A 362 2.16 8.11 12.66
CA ILE A 362 3.52 8.49 13.04
C ILE A 362 3.52 9.93 13.52
N GLY A 363 4.14 10.14 14.69
CA GLY A 363 4.35 11.46 15.26
C GLY A 363 5.78 11.67 15.72
N VAL A 364 6.16 12.93 15.91
CA VAL A 364 7.49 13.33 16.37
C VAL A 364 7.38 14.15 17.66
N ALA A 365 8.19 13.80 18.66
CA ALA A 365 8.25 14.55 19.91
C ALA A 365 9.09 15.82 19.73
N LEU A 366 8.49 16.99 19.93
CA LEU A 366 9.18 18.28 19.77
C LEU A 366 8.89 19.18 20.98
N PRO A 367 9.81 20.10 21.34
CA PRO A 367 9.52 21.14 22.31
C PRO A 367 8.43 22.08 21.77
N ASP A 368 7.41 22.34 22.57
CA ASP A 368 6.34 23.25 22.17
C ASP A 368 6.49 24.59 22.91
N PRO A 369 6.73 25.70 22.20
CA PRO A 369 6.84 27.02 22.79
C PRO A 369 5.58 27.46 23.52
N THR A 370 4.39 27.08 23.03
CA THR A 370 3.09 27.43 23.62
C THR A 370 2.88 26.74 24.97
N HIS A 371 3.58 25.64 25.21
CA HIS A 371 3.56 24.87 26.46
C HIS A 371 4.88 24.99 27.26
N LYS A 372 5.54 26.17 27.24
CA LYS A 372 6.76 26.45 28.00
C LYS A 372 7.92 25.50 27.64
N GLY A 373 8.05 25.09 26.37
CA GLY A 373 9.09 24.19 25.90
C GLY A 373 8.93 22.73 26.33
N ARG A 374 7.80 22.32 26.90
CA ARG A 374 7.51 20.93 27.21
C ARG A 374 7.39 20.11 25.92
N LEU A 375 7.84 18.87 25.95
CA LEU A 375 7.69 17.97 24.81
C LEU A 375 6.22 17.65 24.56
N ARG A 376 5.82 17.79 23.31
CA ARG A 376 4.56 17.31 22.76
C ARG A 376 4.85 16.45 21.53
N VAL A 377 3.97 15.53 21.21
CA VAL A 377 4.12 14.68 20.03
C VAL A 377 3.15 15.19 18.97
N PHE A 378 3.70 15.63 17.87
CA PHE A 378 2.98 16.18 16.73
C PHE A 378 2.70 15.09 15.71
N PHE A 379 1.46 15.00 15.24
CA PHE A 379 1.00 14.09 14.20
C PHE A 379 0.37 14.90 13.07
N GLN A 380 0.49 14.41 11.86
CA GLN A 380 -0.26 14.95 10.73
C GLN A 380 -1.73 14.53 10.87
N SER A 381 -2.65 15.48 10.67
CA SER A 381 -4.08 15.21 10.68
C SER A 381 -4.58 14.90 9.27
N PRO A 382 -5.59 14.03 9.08
CA PRO A 382 -6.14 13.70 7.77
C PRO A 382 -6.70 14.90 6.98
N ASP A 383 -7.07 15.96 7.66
CA ASP A 383 -7.55 17.24 7.10
C ASP A 383 -6.43 18.20 6.72
N GLY A 384 -5.16 17.77 6.76
CA GLY A 384 -3.98 18.54 6.37
C GLY A 384 -3.41 19.46 7.46
N GLY A 385 -4.00 19.44 8.69
CA GLY A 385 -3.49 20.17 9.83
C GLY A 385 -2.53 19.35 10.70
N LEU A 386 -2.09 19.96 11.81
CA LEU A 386 -1.30 19.29 12.84
C LEU A 386 -2.16 19.01 14.06
N ARG A 387 -1.91 17.88 14.67
CA ARG A 387 -2.42 17.53 16.00
C ARG A 387 -1.27 17.24 16.92
N ASP A 388 -1.34 17.72 18.14
CA ASP A 388 -0.33 17.49 19.15
C ASP A 388 -0.91 16.89 20.43
N LEU A 389 -0.17 16.02 21.08
CA LEU A 389 -0.53 15.41 22.36
C LEU A 389 0.66 15.41 23.32
N SER A 390 0.34 15.52 24.62
CA SER A 390 1.35 15.25 25.64
C SER A 390 1.77 13.77 25.57
N PRO A 391 3.07 13.46 25.73
CA PRO A 391 3.58 12.08 25.71
C PRO A 391 2.81 11.12 26.62
N ILE A 392 2.35 11.60 27.77
CA ILE A 392 1.60 10.80 28.76
C ILE A 392 0.18 10.41 28.31
N ARG A 393 -0.36 11.11 27.30
CA ARG A 393 -1.69 10.86 26.73
C ARG A 393 -1.68 10.01 25.47
N LEU A 394 -0.48 9.63 25.01
CA LEU A 394 -0.37 8.79 23.84
C LEU A 394 -0.88 7.38 24.12
N PRO A 395 -1.62 6.78 23.17
CA PRO A 395 -1.90 5.36 23.21
C PRO A 395 -0.61 4.53 23.16
N GLU A 396 -0.75 3.21 23.17
CA GLU A 396 0.39 2.32 23.00
C GLU A 396 1.16 2.65 21.72
N HIS A 397 2.48 2.85 21.84
CA HIS A 397 3.34 3.32 20.77
C HIS A 397 4.74 2.74 20.88
N GLU A 398 5.48 2.77 19.77
CA GLU A 398 6.89 2.36 19.70
C GLU A 398 7.74 3.40 18.96
N THR A 399 9.07 3.41 19.18
CA THR A 399 9.98 4.22 18.38
C THR A 399 10.07 3.67 16.96
N VAL A 400 10.15 4.55 15.92
CA VAL A 400 9.94 4.14 14.53
C VAL A 400 10.97 4.70 13.54
N TYR A 401 12.25 4.65 13.84
CA TYR A 401 13.31 4.80 12.83
C TYR A 401 13.31 3.58 11.87
N ALA A 402 12.99 2.43 12.42
CA ALA A 402 12.81 1.17 11.69
C ALA A 402 11.44 0.55 12.00
N MET A 403 10.87 -0.13 11.03
CA MET A 403 9.63 -0.91 11.17
C MET A 403 9.70 -2.21 10.36
N THR A 404 8.76 -3.12 10.57
CA THR A 404 8.67 -4.31 9.69
C THR A 404 8.07 -3.94 8.33
N VAL A 405 8.42 -4.72 7.30
CA VAL A 405 7.83 -4.57 5.95
C VAL A 405 6.30 -4.61 6.01
N HIS A 406 5.71 -5.49 6.83
CA HIS A 406 4.25 -5.54 7.04
C HIS A 406 3.67 -4.20 7.54
N LYS A 407 4.33 -3.55 8.50
CA LYS A 407 3.87 -2.25 9.03
C LYS A 407 4.07 -1.10 8.06
N SER A 408 4.86 -1.27 7.01
CA SER A 408 5.07 -0.28 5.95
C SER A 408 4.01 -0.34 4.85
N GLN A 409 3.14 -1.36 4.83
CA GLN A 409 2.05 -1.44 3.86
C GLN A 409 1.18 -0.17 3.89
N GLY A 410 0.74 0.30 2.73
CA GLY A 410 0.09 1.60 2.58
C GLY A 410 1.02 2.82 2.79
N SER A 411 2.35 2.62 2.91
CA SER A 411 3.34 3.68 3.02
C SER A 411 4.32 3.63 1.88
N GLU A 412 4.94 4.78 1.57
CA GLU A 412 6.07 4.89 0.63
C GLU A 412 7.08 5.87 1.18
N PHE A 413 8.32 5.70 0.79
CA PHE A 413 9.46 6.50 1.23
C PHE A 413 10.31 6.86 0.03
N ASP A 414 11.01 7.99 0.07
CA ASP A 414 11.94 8.32 -1.00
C ASP A 414 13.09 7.29 -1.01
N HIS A 415 13.63 6.98 0.17
CA HIS A 415 14.69 5.99 0.34
C HIS A 415 14.29 4.90 1.33
N VAL A 416 14.67 3.67 1.04
CA VAL A 416 14.42 2.49 1.89
C VAL A 416 15.71 1.72 2.09
N SER A 417 15.98 1.31 3.32
CA SER A 417 16.96 0.30 3.66
C SER A 417 16.26 -0.96 4.14
N LEU A 418 16.25 -1.98 3.27
CA LEU A 418 15.63 -3.28 3.55
C LEU A 418 16.64 -4.19 4.25
N VAL A 419 16.35 -4.57 5.49
CA VAL A 419 17.22 -5.42 6.30
C VAL A 419 16.68 -6.84 6.33
N LEU A 420 17.45 -7.76 5.76
CA LEU A 420 17.14 -9.19 5.75
C LEU A 420 17.53 -9.84 7.10
N PRO A 421 16.90 -10.94 7.47
CA PRO A 421 17.28 -11.69 8.66
C PRO A 421 18.63 -12.41 8.46
N GLU A 422 19.22 -12.87 9.55
CA GLU A 422 20.47 -13.65 9.53
C GLU A 422 20.29 -14.98 8.79
N ASN A 423 19.15 -15.62 9.01
CA ASN A 423 18.78 -16.89 8.40
C ASN A 423 17.38 -16.78 7.78
N ILE A 424 17.15 -17.61 6.77
CA ILE A 424 15.83 -17.69 6.15
C ILE A 424 14.78 -18.15 7.17
N SER A 425 13.59 -17.60 7.06
CA SER A 425 12.44 -17.90 7.91
C SER A 425 11.16 -17.98 7.07
N ASN A 426 10.08 -18.45 7.66
CA ASN A 426 8.79 -18.56 6.97
C ASN A 426 8.22 -17.21 6.49
N VAL A 427 8.70 -16.09 7.06
CA VAL A 427 8.29 -14.74 6.63
C VAL A 427 9.23 -14.16 5.57
N SER A 428 10.38 -14.79 5.32
CA SER A 428 11.36 -14.36 4.32
C SER A 428 10.95 -14.88 2.95
N THR A 429 9.91 -14.27 2.37
CA THR A 429 9.32 -14.72 1.11
C THR A 429 9.53 -13.70 -0.01
N ARG A 430 9.25 -14.11 -1.24
CA ARG A 430 9.27 -13.28 -2.44
C ARG A 430 8.46 -12.01 -2.26
N GLU A 431 7.23 -12.15 -1.75
CA GLU A 431 6.29 -11.06 -1.54
C GLU A 431 6.81 -10.07 -0.48
N LEU A 432 7.57 -10.55 0.53
CA LEU A 432 8.19 -9.66 1.51
C LEU A 432 9.28 -8.81 0.85
N ILE A 433 10.15 -9.42 0.04
CA ILE A 433 11.21 -8.70 -0.69
C ILE A 433 10.60 -7.71 -1.66
N TYR A 434 9.65 -8.15 -2.49
CA TYR A 434 8.93 -7.30 -3.42
C TYR A 434 8.26 -6.11 -2.74
N THR A 435 7.49 -6.37 -1.66
CA THR A 435 6.84 -5.31 -0.90
C THR A 435 7.85 -4.33 -0.32
N GLY A 436 8.95 -4.81 0.26
CA GLY A 436 9.99 -3.96 0.83
C GLY A 436 10.66 -3.07 -0.21
N VAL A 437 11.06 -3.63 -1.35
CA VAL A 437 11.70 -2.94 -2.48
C VAL A 437 10.77 -1.86 -3.06
N THR A 438 9.51 -2.20 -3.29
CA THR A 438 8.53 -1.29 -3.89
C THR A 438 8.00 -0.21 -2.97
N ARG A 439 8.39 -0.18 -1.68
CA ARG A 439 8.16 0.98 -0.78
C ARG A 439 9.08 2.15 -1.12
N ALA A 440 10.20 1.93 -1.79
CA ALA A 440 11.10 2.98 -2.22
C ALA A 440 10.58 3.69 -3.48
N LYS A 441 10.71 5.03 -3.51
CA LYS A 441 10.43 5.84 -4.71
C LYS A 441 11.70 6.12 -5.51
N CYS A 442 12.81 6.39 -4.82
CA CYS A 442 14.03 6.90 -5.42
C CYS A 442 15.23 5.99 -5.20
N ARG A 443 15.32 5.29 -4.04
CA ARG A 443 16.47 4.45 -3.73
C ARG A 443 16.12 3.33 -2.76
N VAL A 444 16.64 2.13 -3.05
CA VAL A 444 16.60 0.99 -2.14
C VAL A 444 18.01 0.44 -1.92
N VAL A 445 18.33 0.16 -0.64
CA VAL A 445 19.52 -0.58 -0.24
C VAL A 445 19.08 -1.86 0.45
N ILE A 446 19.57 -3.02 0.01
CA ILE A 446 19.26 -4.30 0.67
C ILE A 446 20.47 -4.74 1.49
N HIS A 447 20.28 -4.85 2.82
CA HIS A 447 21.30 -5.34 3.75
C HIS A 447 21.05 -6.82 4.08
N GLY A 448 22.05 -7.67 3.87
CA GLY A 448 21.92 -9.08 4.20
C GLY A 448 22.96 -9.97 3.53
N SER A 449 22.75 -11.29 3.56
CA SER A 449 23.53 -12.21 2.78
C SER A 449 22.84 -12.55 1.46
N GLU A 450 23.65 -12.73 0.41
CA GLU A 450 23.12 -13.12 -0.92
C GLU A 450 22.38 -14.46 -0.89
N SER A 451 22.81 -15.38 -0.03
CA SER A 451 22.15 -16.68 0.15
C SER A 451 20.74 -16.51 0.71
N VAL A 452 20.55 -15.63 1.71
CA VAL A 452 19.23 -15.36 2.29
C VAL A 452 18.35 -14.61 1.29
N LEU A 453 18.89 -13.63 0.57
CA LEU A 453 18.15 -12.92 -0.48
C LEU A 453 17.66 -13.89 -1.55
N SER A 454 18.58 -14.70 -2.10
CA SER A 454 18.24 -15.67 -3.16
C SER A 454 17.24 -16.73 -2.71
N ALA A 455 17.37 -17.21 -1.47
CA ALA A 455 16.41 -18.15 -0.91
C ALA A 455 15.04 -17.52 -0.69
N SER A 456 15.00 -16.27 -0.20
CA SER A 456 13.74 -15.52 -0.02
C SER A 456 13.01 -15.28 -1.35
N ILE A 457 13.73 -14.93 -2.41
CA ILE A 457 13.14 -14.72 -3.74
C ILE A 457 12.53 -16.01 -4.31
N ARG A 458 13.13 -17.16 -4.03
CA ARG A 458 12.60 -18.46 -4.47
C ARG A 458 11.46 -18.98 -3.60
N GLN A 459 11.31 -18.46 -2.39
CA GLN A 459 10.29 -18.90 -1.46
C GLN A 459 9.00 -18.10 -1.67
N GLU A 460 7.95 -18.76 -2.15
CA GLU A 460 6.60 -18.19 -2.25
C GLU A 460 5.84 -18.31 -0.92
N LEU A 461 4.96 -17.36 -0.68
CA LEU A 461 4.07 -17.38 0.46
C LEU A 461 2.95 -18.42 0.22
N ASN A 462 3.10 -19.60 0.76
CA ASN A 462 2.09 -20.65 0.63
C ASN A 462 0.99 -20.46 1.69
N ARG A 463 -0.06 -19.69 1.38
CA ARG A 463 -1.25 -19.50 2.23
C ARG A 463 -2.46 -20.03 1.49
N THR A 464 -2.97 -21.18 1.93
CA THR A 464 -4.21 -21.74 1.39
C THR A 464 -5.41 -21.19 2.16
N SER A 465 -6.22 -20.37 1.53
CA SER A 465 -7.50 -19.90 2.10
C SER A 465 -8.66 -20.88 1.83
N GLY A 466 -8.47 -21.82 0.91
CA GLY A 466 -9.55 -22.65 0.37
C GLY A 466 -10.51 -21.90 -0.57
N LEU A 467 -10.32 -20.58 -0.77
CA LEU A 467 -11.15 -19.78 -1.66
C LEU A 467 -10.97 -20.20 -3.12
N GLN A 468 -9.74 -20.35 -3.57
CA GLN A 468 -9.42 -20.80 -4.92
C GLN A 468 -10.11 -22.12 -5.27
N GLN A 469 -10.03 -23.11 -4.37
CA GLN A 469 -10.67 -24.42 -4.58
C GLN A 469 -12.20 -24.33 -4.69
N ARG A 470 -12.82 -23.35 -4.04
CA ARG A 470 -14.26 -23.11 -4.12
C ARG A 470 -14.66 -22.35 -5.38
N LEU A 471 -13.85 -21.40 -5.82
CA LEU A 471 -14.08 -20.69 -7.08
C LEU A 471 -14.06 -21.67 -8.26
N ILE A 472 -13.09 -22.59 -8.32
CA ILE A 472 -12.98 -23.63 -9.36
C ILE A 472 -14.13 -24.65 -9.27
N ARG A 473 -14.57 -25.04 -8.07
CA ARG A 473 -15.63 -26.07 -7.91
C ARG A 473 -17.04 -25.61 -8.29
N HIS A 474 -17.32 -24.31 -8.25
CA HIS A 474 -18.63 -23.79 -8.67
C HIS A 474 -18.86 -23.87 -10.18
N GLU A 475 -17.83 -24.06 -10.99
CA GLU A 475 -17.94 -24.26 -12.43
C GLU A 475 -18.40 -25.67 -12.84
N VAL A 476 -18.35 -26.65 -11.92
CA VAL A 476 -18.66 -28.06 -12.23
C VAL A 476 -20.11 -28.44 -11.91
N ASN A 477 -20.91 -27.58 -11.30
CA ASN A 477 -22.25 -27.90 -10.80
C ASN A 477 -23.38 -26.99 -11.35
N PHE A 478 -23.32 -26.57 -12.61
CA PHE A 478 -24.49 -26.05 -13.36
C PHE A 478 -24.73 -26.93 -14.56
N ASP A 479 -25.19 -28.18 -14.31
CA ASP A 479 -25.96 -29.00 -15.24
C ASP A 479 -27.41 -29.10 -14.75
#